data_a01666334a74d2b370f0844cb32e9087
#
_entry.id   a01666334a74d2b370f0844cb32e9087
#
_cell.length_a   1.000
_cell.length_b   1.000
_cell.length_c   1.000
_cell.angle_alpha   90.00
_cell.angle_beta   90.00
_cell.angle_gamma   90.00
#
_symmetry.space_group_name_H-M   'P 1'
#
loop_
_entity.id
_entity.type
_entity.pdbx_description
1 polymer ?
#
loop_
_entity_poly.entity_id
_entity_poly.type
_entity_poly.pdbx_seq_one_letter_code
_entity_poly.pdbx_strand_id
1 'polypeptide(L)'
;MRPLILVGGGGHCKSVIEAAESKGLVIGGILDLPENVGERILNYPVIGTDNDIPHLVSDFDFIVTLGFIKAPFLRIRLHERIEAAGGRLATVIASTAHVSQHATVQYGTVILHHACVNAG
;
A
#
# COMPACT_ATOMS: atom_id res chain seq x y z
N MET A 1 -11.57 -11.04 1.01
CA MET A 1 -10.41 -10.23 0.60
C MET A 1 -9.22 -10.53 1.48
N ARG A 2 -8.05 -10.63 0.93
CA ARG A 2 -6.84 -10.89 1.70
C ARG A 2 -6.42 -9.67 2.52
N PRO A 3 -5.80 -9.87 3.68
CA PRO A 3 -5.18 -8.75 4.39
C PRO A 3 -4.10 -8.09 3.55
N LEU A 4 -3.83 -6.83 3.85
CA LEU A 4 -2.86 -6.01 3.12
C LEU A 4 -1.52 -5.99 3.83
N ILE A 5 -0.44 -6.01 3.05
CA ILE A 5 0.90 -5.66 3.48
C ILE A 5 1.26 -4.31 2.86
N LEU A 6 1.62 -3.36 3.69
CA LEU A 6 2.05 -2.04 3.24
C LEU A 6 3.58 -2.03 3.14
N VAL A 7 4.11 -1.63 2.00
CA VAL A 7 5.56 -1.62 1.78
C VAL A 7 6.05 -0.17 1.80
N GLY A 8 6.64 0.21 2.91
CA GLY A 8 7.13 1.56 3.18
C GLY A 8 6.46 2.17 4.40
N GLY A 9 7.23 2.58 5.40
CA GLY A 9 6.74 3.03 6.70
C GLY A 9 6.75 4.53 6.96
N GLY A 10 6.93 5.36 5.95
CA GLY A 10 6.96 6.80 6.12
C GLY A 10 5.60 7.45 6.34
N GLY A 11 5.53 8.77 6.26
CA GLY A 11 4.30 9.52 6.48
C GLY A 11 3.16 9.14 5.54
N HIS A 12 3.49 8.78 4.31
CA HIS A 12 2.49 8.33 3.34
C HIS A 12 1.81 7.02 3.78
N CYS A 13 2.52 6.17 4.52
CA CYS A 13 1.97 4.94 5.07
C CYS A 13 0.79 5.21 5.99
N LYS A 14 0.87 6.23 6.83
CA LYS A 14 -0.23 6.60 7.74
C LYS A 14 -1.50 6.96 6.99
N SER A 15 -1.36 7.72 5.91
CA SER A 15 -2.49 8.10 5.07
C SER A 15 -3.13 6.89 4.40
N VAL A 16 -2.32 5.94 3.95
CA VAL A 16 -2.81 4.69 3.36
C VAL A 16 -3.52 3.83 4.39
N ILE A 17 -3.00 3.77 5.62
CA ILE A 17 -3.66 3.05 6.71
C ILE A 17 -5.06 3.61 6.94
N GLU A 18 -5.20 4.93 7.04
CA GLU A 18 -6.48 5.57 7.24
C GLU A 18 -7.46 5.27 6.10
N ALA A 19 -6.97 5.33 4.86
CA ALA A 19 -7.78 5.01 3.69
C ALA A 19 -8.27 3.55 3.72
N ALA A 20 -7.39 2.62 4.04
CA ALA A 20 -7.73 1.21 4.13
C ALA A 20 -8.75 0.94 5.25
N GLU A 21 -8.54 1.55 6.41
CA GLU A 21 -9.48 1.43 7.53
C GLU A 21 -10.85 1.97 7.19
N SER A 22 -10.92 3.08 6.43
CA SER A 22 -12.20 3.65 6.02
C SER A 22 -13.01 2.71 5.12
N LYS A 23 -12.35 1.78 4.47
CA LYS A 23 -12.97 0.76 3.60
C LYS A 23 -13.18 -0.57 4.33
N GLY A 24 -12.83 -0.67 5.60
CA GLY A 24 -12.95 -1.91 6.34
C GLY A 24 -11.94 -2.97 5.91
N LEU A 25 -10.84 -2.58 5.28
CA LEU A 25 -9.79 -3.50 4.86
C LEU A 25 -8.91 -3.87 6.06
N VAL A 26 -8.46 -5.11 6.08
CA VAL A 26 -7.58 -5.61 7.14
C VAL A 26 -6.13 -5.39 6.72
N ILE A 27 -5.34 -4.81 7.63
CA ILE A 27 -3.90 -4.62 7.42
C ILE A 27 -3.17 -5.66 8.24
N GLY A 28 -2.39 -6.52 7.55
CA GLY A 28 -1.63 -7.58 8.20
C GLY A 28 -0.30 -7.12 8.78
N GLY A 29 0.27 -6.07 8.22
CA GLY A 29 1.56 -5.54 8.69
C GLY A 29 2.20 -4.62 7.70
N ILE A 30 3.39 -4.15 8.06
CA ILE A 30 4.17 -3.19 7.27
C ILE A 30 5.56 -3.77 7.03
N LEU A 31 6.08 -3.56 5.82
CA LEU A 31 7.48 -3.84 5.50
C LEU A 31 8.21 -2.51 5.37
N ASP A 32 9.41 -2.42 5.92
CA ASP A 32 10.19 -1.20 5.91
C ASP A 32 11.68 -1.54 5.95
N LEU A 33 12.52 -0.55 6.23
CA LEU A 33 13.97 -0.75 6.37
C LEU A 33 14.28 -1.67 7.55
N PRO A 34 15.41 -2.41 7.51
CA PRO A 34 15.75 -3.34 8.58
C PRO A 34 15.81 -2.70 9.98
N GLU A 35 16.27 -1.45 10.08
CA GLU A 35 16.34 -0.73 11.35
C GLU A 35 14.98 -0.41 11.95
N ASN A 36 13.93 -0.46 11.17
CA ASN A 36 12.58 -0.13 11.62
C ASN A 36 11.75 -1.37 11.99
N VAL A 37 12.27 -2.56 11.79
CA VAL A 37 11.56 -3.80 12.14
C VAL A 37 11.31 -3.85 13.64
N GLY A 38 10.07 -4.14 14.01
CA GLY A 38 9.63 -4.14 15.41
C GLY A 38 9.00 -2.84 15.86
N GLU A 39 9.14 -1.75 15.10
CA GLU A 39 8.43 -0.51 15.37
C GLU A 39 6.98 -0.62 14.97
N ARG A 40 6.16 0.35 15.40
CA ARG A 40 4.75 0.42 15.03
C ARG A 40 4.45 1.74 14.34
N ILE A 41 3.58 1.66 13.33
CA ILE A 41 3.04 2.85 12.66
C ILE A 41 1.55 2.81 12.92
N LEU A 42 1.06 3.79 13.67
CA LEU A 42 -0.27 3.73 14.28
C LEU A 42 -0.37 2.43 15.11
N ASN A 43 -1.29 1.55 14.83
CA ASN A 43 -1.47 0.30 15.57
C ASN A 43 -0.88 -0.92 14.85
N TYR A 44 -0.11 -0.73 13.78
CA TYR A 44 0.35 -1.83 12.93
C TYR A 44 1.85 -2.01 13.03
N PRO A 45 2.33 -3.24 13.25
CA PRO A 45 3.75 -3.49 13.41
C PRO A 45 4.49 -3.53 12.07
N VAL A 46 5.74 -3.10 12.10
CA VAL A 46 6.69 -3.36 11.02
C VAL A 46 7.21 -4.78 11.22
N ILE A 47 6.76 -5.70 10.38
CA ILE A 47 6.98 -7.14 10.56
C ILE A 47 8.21 -7.66 9.80
N GLY A 48 8.78 -6.88 8.91
CA GLY A 48 9.93 -7.31 8.12
C GLY A 48 10.37 -6.26 7.12
N THR A 49 11.11 -6.73 6.12
CA THR A 49 11.65 -5.90 5.04
C THR A 49 11.09 -6.36 3.70
N ASP A 50 11.48 -5.68 2.61
CA ASP A 50 11.11 -6.08 1.26
C ASP A 50 11.66 -7.48 0.88
N ASN A 51 12.68 -7.96 1.58
CA ASN A 51 13.17 -9.33 1.38
C ASN A 51 12.18 -10.41 1.82
N ASP A 52 11.18 -10.03 2.62
CA ASP A 52 10.15 -10.95 3.09
C ASP A 52 8.96 -11.09 2.13
N ILE A 53 8.91 -10.29 1.07
CA ILE A 53 7.82 -10.33 0.09
C ILE A 53 7.53 -11.75 -0.42
N PRO A 54 8.52 -12.55 -0.86
CA PRO A 54 8.24 -13.91 -1.35
C PRO A 54 7.54 -14.82 -0.34
N HIS A 55 7.72 -14.57 0.94
CA HIS A 55 7.11 -15.37 2.01
C HIS A 55 5.66 -14.97 2.29
N LEU A 56 5.23 -13.82 1.79
CA LEU A 56 3.92 -13.24 2.11
C LEU A 56 2.94 -13.27 0.93
N VAL A 57 3.41 -13.57 -0.27
CA VAL A 57 2.57 -13.47 -1.49
C VAL A 57 1.39 -14.42 -1.52
N SER A 58 1.46 -15.54 -0.80
CA SER A 58 0.37 -16.52 -0.80
C SER A 58 -0.81 -16.11 0.08
N ASP A 59 -0.59 -15.26 1.08
CA ASP A 59 -1.60 -14.93 2.10
C ASP A 59 -2.03 -13.47 2.09
N PHE A 60 -1.29 -12.59 1.44
CA PHE A 60 -1.51 -11.14 1.49
C PHE A 60 -1.52 -10.51 0.11
N ASP A 61 -2.23 -9.40 0.00
CA ASP A 61 -2.10 -8.48 -1.11
C ASP A 61 -1.21 -7.31 -0.66
N PHE A 62 -0.64 -6.57 -1.60
CA PHE A 62 0.39 -5.58 -1.32
C PHE A 62 0.01 -4.21 -1.82
N ILE A 63 0.46 -3.19 -1.09
CA ILE A 63 0.42 -1.81 -1.55
C ILE A 63 1.76 -1.17 -1.23
N VAL A 64 2.32 -0.45 -2.20
CA VAL A 64 3.56 0.30 -1.98
C VAL A 64 3.19 1.69 -1.48
N THR A 65 3.65 2.03 -0.29
CA THR A 65 3.27 3.25 0.43
C THR A 65 4.35 4.33 0.41
N LEU A 66 5.26 4.27 -0.57
CA LEU A 66 6.25 5.31 -0.77
C LEU A 66 5.62 6.51 -1.48
N GLY A 67 6.00 7.71 -1.06
CA GLY A 67 5.55 8.93 -1.71
C GLY A 67 6.03 8.99 -3.16
N PHE A 68 5.11 9.26 -4.07
CA PHE A 68 5.41 9.27 -5.51
C PHE A 68 6.51 10.25 -5.89
N ILE A 69 6.46 11.46 -5.32
CA ILE A 69 7.39 12.54 -5.68
C ILE A 69 8.82 12.24 -5.24
N LYS A 70 8.99 11.55 -4.11
CA LYS A 70 10.32 11.32 -3.52
C LYS A 70 11.07 10.15 -4.11
N ALA A 71 10.40 9.11 -4.59
CA ALA A 71 11.05 7.88 -4.99
C ALA A 71 10.30 7.12 -6.09
N PRO A 72 10.12 7.71 -7.29
CA PRO A 72 9.34 7.05 -8.34
C PRO A 72 9.98 5.74 -8.83
N PHE A 73 11.31 5.70 -8.95
CA PHE A 73 12.00 4.49 -9.42
C PHE A 73 11.96 3.37 -8.37
N LEU A 74 12.06 3.71 -7.10
CA LEU A 74 11.98 2.72 -6.03
C LEU A 74 10.58 2.13 -5.98
N ARG A 75 9.55 2.94 -6.15
CA ARG A 75 8.17 2.48 -6.20
C ARG A 75 7.94 1.47 -7.33
N ILE A 76 8.44 1.79 -8.53
CA ILE A 76 8.32 0.90 -9.67
C ILE A 76 9.06 -0.42 -9.41
N ARG A 77 10.26 -0.34 -8.86
CA ARG A 77 11.06 -1.53 -8.54
C ARG A 77 10.36 -2.43 -7.53
N LEU A 78 9.74 -1.85 -6.52
CA LEU A 78 8.99 -2.62 -5.53
C LEU A 78 7.75 -3.29 -6.14
N HIS A 79 7.03 -2.59 -7.02
CA HIS A 79 5.92 -3.18 -7.76
C HIS A 79 6.39 -4.38 -8.59
N GLU A 80 7.48 -4.23 -9.33
CA GLU A 80 8.04 -5.30 -10.13
C GLU A 80 8.45 -6.49 -9.26
N ARG A 81 9.04 -6.22 -8.11
CA ARG A 81 9.48 -7.25 -7.17
C ARG A 81 8.30 -8.05 -6.62
N ILE A 82 7.21 -7.38 -6.27
CA ILE A 82 5.99 -8.02 -5.81
C ILE A 82 5.40 -8.92 -6.92
N GLU A 83 5.29 -8.38 -8.12
CA GLU A 83 4.76 -9.14 -9.25
C GLU A 83 5.62 -10.33 -9.62
N ALA A 84 6.96 -10.16 -9.61
CA ALA A 84 7.90 -11.24 -9.91
C ALA A 84 7.81 -12.37 -8.87
N ALA A 85 7.46 -12.05 -7.63
CA ALA A 85 7.27 -13.05 -6.58
C ALA A 85 5.87 -13.72 -6.63
N GLY A 86 5.01 -13.31 -7.56
CA GLY A 86 3.66 -13.84 -7.69
C GLY A 86 2.63 -13.14 -6.80
N GLY A 87 2.99 -11.98 -6.25
CA GLY A 87 2.10 -11.21 -5.41
C GLY A 87 1.10 -10.37 -6.19
N ARG A 88 0.08 -9.89 -5.50
CA ARG A 88 -0.96 -9.03 -6.07
C ARG A 88 -0.88 -7.65 -5.46
N LEU A 89 -0.98 -6.64 -6.32
CA LEU A 89 -1.08 -5.26 -5.90
C LEU A 89 -2.55 -4.90 -5.67
N ALA A 90 -2.84 -4.33 -4.51
CA ALA A 90 -4.19 -3.92 -4.15
C ALA A 90 -4.45 -2.48 -4.57
N THR A 91 -5.72 -2.13 -4.70
CA THR A 91 -6.18 -0.76 -4.91
C THR A 91 -6.95 -0.32 -3.68
N VAL A 92 -6.60 0.83 -3.12
CA VAL A 92 -7.26 1.38 -1.94
C VAL A 92 -7.81 2.77 -2.26
N ILE A 93 -9.13 2.91 -2.13
CA ILE A 93 -9.81 4.18 -2.33
C ILE A 93 -10.54 4.51 -1.02
N ALA A 94 -10.18 5.64 -0.40
CA ALA A 94 -10.82 6.06 0.84
C ALA A 94 -12.33 6.29 0.65
N SER A 95 -13.12 6.00 1.67
CA SER A 95 -14.58 6.10 1.59
C SER A 95 -15.08 7.52 1.30
N THR A 96 -14.28 8.54 1.65
CA THR A 96 -14.61 9.96 1.41
C THR A 96 -14.07 10.48 0.08
N ALA A 97 -13.29 9.67 -0.65
CA ALA A 97 -12.77 10.08 -1.95
C ALA A 97 -13.86 10.04 -3.02
N HIS A 98 -13.76 10.95 -3.98
CA HIS A 98 -14.64 10.97 -5.13
C HIS A 98 -13.88 10.53 -6.38
N VAL A 99 -14.39 9.52 -7.06
CA VAL A 99 -13.83 9.02 -8.31
C VAL A 99 -14.90 9.18 -9.40
N SER A 100 -14.57 9.93 -10.46
CA SER A 100 -15.48 10.08 -11.59
C SER A 100 -15.74 8.71 -12.22
N GLN A 101 -16.99 8.46 -12.62
CA GLN A 101 -17.36 7.22 -13.30
C GLN A 101 -16.61 7.01 -14.64
N HIS A 102 -16.03 8.08 -15.16
CA HIS A 102 -15.25 8.02 -16.41
C HIS A 102 -13.74 7.93 -16.17
N ALA A 103 -13.30 7.97 -14.92
CA ALA A 103 -11.88 7.80 -14.59
C ALA A 103 -11.51 6.33 -14.51
N THR A 104 -10.24 6.05 -14.78
CA THR A 104 -9.68 4.70 -14.63
C THR A 104 -8.80 4.63 -13.40
N VAL A 105 -9.05 3.65 -12.54
CA VAL A 105 -8.24 3.38 -11.36
C VAL A 105 -7.55 2.04 -11.56
N GLN A 106 -6.22 2.05 -11.58
CA GLN A 106 -5.41 0.85 -11.81
C GLN A 106 -5.02 0.19 -10.49
N TYR A 107 -4.64 -1.08 -10.56
CA TYR A 107 -4.12 -1.79 -9.39
C TYR A 107 -2.90 -1.08 -8.81
N GLY A 108 -2.78 -1.11 -7.50
CA GLY A 108 -1.72 -0.42 -6.78
C GLY A 108 -1.97 1.07 -6.57
N THR A 109 -3.13 1.57 -6.95
CA THR A 109 -3.51 2.96 -6.76
C THR A 109 -4.09 3.17 -5.36
N VAL A 110 -3.71 4.29 -4.75
CA VAL A 110 -4.29 4.75 -3.48
C VAL A 110 -4.93 6.11 -3.70
N ILE A 111 -6.21 6.22 -3.32
CA ILE A 111 -6.94 7.49 -3.36
C ILE A 111 -7.30 7.83 -1.92
N LEU A 112 -6.74 8.92 -1.43
CA LEU A 112 -6.83 9.33 -0.04
C LEU A 112 -8.14 10.06 0.25
N HIS A 113 -8.41 10.28 1.55
CA HIS A 113 -9.61 10.99 2.00
C HIS A 113 -9.75 12.35 1.32
N HIS A 114 -10.97 12.67 0.94
CA HIS A 114 -11.34 13.93 0.27
C HIS A 114 -10.65 14.18 -1.07
N ALA A 115 -9.92 13.19 -1.60
CA ALA A 115 -9.35 13.30 -2.93
C ALA A 115 -10.46 13.19 -4.00
N CYS A 116 -10.20 13.83 -5.13
CA CYS A 116 -11.08 13.78 -6.29
C CYS A 116 -10.31 13.27 -7.50
N VAL A 117 -10.87 12.28 -8.18
CA VAL A 117 -10.30 11.76 -9.42
C VAL A 117 -11.26 12.11 -10.56
N ASN A 118 -10.81 12.96 -11.46
CA ASN A 118 -11.60 13.40 -12.61
C ASN A 118 -11.33 12.54 -13.83
N ALA A 119 -12.29 12.51 -14.77
CA ALA A 119 -12.13 11.81 -16.04
C ALA A 119 -11.03 12.46 -16.89
N GLY A 120 -10.30 11.62 -17.61
CA GLY A 120 -9.17 12.05 -18.45
C GLY A 120 -7.83 11.95 -17.76
#